data_e7de886cea38ff46bfd1a38c40f62f70
#
_entry.id   e7de886cea38ff46bfd1a38c40f62f70
#
_cell.length_a   1.000
_cell.length_b   1.000
_cell.length_c   1.000
_cell.angle_alpha   90.00
_cell.angle_beta   90.00
_cell.angle_gamma   90.00
#
_symmetry.space_group_name_H-M   'P 1'
#
loop_
_entity.id
_entity.type
_entity.pdbx_description
1 polymer ?
#
loop_
_entity_poly.entity_id
_entity_poly.type
_entity_poly.pdbx_seq_one_letter_code
_entity_poly.pdbx_strand_id
1 'polypeptide(L)'
;MHCEQGALYSYREAERNLGKLNGHPRSVNNHAQVKRMTDKVGHLLAEQNGIPPAAQECAPPARDLIIQVDGGHIPIQEKEQRSFEALSAVVYRPEAIRIVDKHHREISEKTCVVSAQDDNLQSIKTFLIHGALKQGLCSETHVTALADGAKNCWTVLGAIQPYCATLECILDWFHIGKKFQTVQNALGEALEASLERAKWKLWHGKAEEALAKLALLRNNITDEAQKSKMTGLYNYIERNQAYIVNYDERATAHKTYTSQVAESHIDTLINARHKKTRKMQWSREGADNVLQIRATMASKEWVSKWQSTVLSALGATA
;
A
#
# COMPACT_ATOMS: atom_id res chain seq x y z
N MET A 1 -0.85 23.83 -7.24
CA MET A 1 0.58 23.92 -7.62
C MET A 1 1.54 23.76 -6.43
N HIS A 2 1.53 24.62 -5.36
CA HIS A 2 2.44 24.47 -4.20
C HIS A 2 2.34 23.09 -3.55
N CYS A 3 1.14 22.61 -3.25
CA CYS A 3 0.91 21.32 -2.59
C CYS A 3 1.34 20.14 -3.46
N GLU A 4 1.06 20.17 -4.77
CA GLU A 4 1.52 19.14 -5.71
C GLU A 4 3.03 19.07 -5.77
N GLN A 5 3.69 20.24 -5.91
CA GLN A 5 5.15 20.30 -5.92
C GLN A 5 5.73 19.82 -4.58
N GLY A 6 5.14 20.19 -3.44
CA GLY A 6 5.56 19.75 -2.11
C GLY A 6 5.35 18.25 -1.87
N ALA A 7 4.31 17.67 -2.46
CA ALA A 7 4.02 16.23 -2.39
C ALA A 7 4.92 15.38 -3.31
N LEU A 8 5.40 15.95 -4.42
CA LEU A 8 6.23 15.23 -5.40
C LEU A 8 7.73 15.40 -5.15
N TYR A 9 8.17 16.58 -4.71
CA TYR A 9 9.58 16.96 -4.60
C TYR A 9 9.96 17.40 -3.18
N SER A 10 11.25 17.47 -2.88
CA SER A 10 11.69 18.13 -1.65
C SER A 10 11.24 19.60 -1.66
N TYR A 11 10.93 20.19 -0.49
CA TYR A 11 10.39 21.56 -0.45
C TYR A 11 11.31 22.60 -1.09
N ARG A 12 12.64 22.43 -0.99
CA ARG A 12 13.62 23.30 -1.68
C ARG A 12 13.65 23.09 -3.19
N GLU A 13 13.39 21.89 -3.65
CA GLU A 13 13.28 21.59 -5.08
C GLU A 13 11.96 22.09 -5.65
N ALA A 14 10.87 21.95 -4.90
CA ALA A 14 9.57 22.54 -5.21
C ALA A 14 9.66 24.07 -5.33
N GLU A 15 10.37 24.76 -4.42
CA GLU A 15 10.66 26.20 -4.52
C GLU A 15 11.34 26.54 -5.87
N ARG A 16 12.36 25.78 -6.25
CA ARG A 16 13.07 26.02 -7.52
C ARG A 16 12.19 25.78 -8.75
N ASN A 17 11.39 24.69 -8.71
CA ASN A 17 10.48 24.36 -9.81
C ASN A 17 9.39 25.43 -9.97
N LEU A 18 8.79 25.89 -8.88
CA LEU A 18 7.79 26.96 -8.89
C LEU A 18 8.34 28.27 -9.41
N GLY A 19 9.58 28.64 -9.04
CA GLY A 19 10.27 29.82 -9.56
C GLY A 19 10.48 29.78 -11.08
N LYS A 20 10.71 28.59 -11.65
CA LYS A 20 10.83 28.41 -13.09
C LYS A 20 9.49 28.44 -13.82
N LEU A 21 8.44 27.91 -13.20
CA LEU A 21 7.12 27.74 -13.83
C LEU A 21 6.30 29.03 -13.89
N ASN A 22 6.33 29.84 -12.84
CA ASN A 22 5.42 30.98 -12.72
C ASN A 22 6.07 32.36 -12.59
N GLY A 23 7.41 32.42 -12.56
CA GLY A 23 8.14 33.70 -12.51
C GLY A 23 7.90 34.57 -11.27
N HIS A 24 7.13 34.07 -10.27
CA HIS A 24 6.82 34.82 -9.08
C HIS A 24 8.02 35.01 -8.14
N PRO A 25 8.04 36.11 -7.37
CA PRO A 25 9.10 36.37 -6.41
C PRO A 25 9.31 35.19 -5.44
N ARG A 26 10.54 35.00 -5.00
CA ARG A 26 10.93 33.96 -4.03
C ARG A 26 10.15 34.04 -2.71
N SER A 27 9.68 35.22 -2.34
CA SER A 27 8.82 35.43 -1.15
C SER A 27 7.52 34.63 -1.20
N VAL A 28 6.96 34.39 -2.40
CA VAL A 28 5.72 33.63 -2.59
C VAL A 28 5.99 32.13 -2.72
N ASN A 29 7.13 31.77 -3.34
CA ASN A 29 7.46 30.38 -3.68
C ASN A 29 8.46 29.72 -2.73
N ASN A 30 8.82 30.36 -1.60
CA ASN A 30 9.84 29.80 -0.71
C ASN A 30 9.42 28.43 -0.11
N HIS A 31 10.42 27.61 0.20
CA HIS A 31 10.20 26.23 0.67
C HIS A 31 9.38 26.13 1.96
N ALA A 32 9.44 27.15 2.85
CA ALA A 32 8.63 27.19 4.07
C ALA A 32 7.14 27.41 3.73
N GLN A 33 6.85 28.25 2.74
CA GLN A 33 5.48 28.44 2.24
C GLN A 33 4.95 27.18 1.57
N VAL A 34 5.77 26.52 0.75
CA VAL A 34 5.41 25.24 0.13
C VAL A 34 5.08 24.21 1.21
N LYS A 35 5.93 24.07 2.24
CA LYS A 35 5.67 23.17 3.37
C LYS A 35 4.35 23.51 4.06
N ARG A 36 4.16 24.76 4.46
CA ARG A 36 2.95 25.21 5.18
C ARG A 36 1.67 24.91 4.40
N MET A 37 1.67 25.15 3.08
CA MET A 37 0.51 24.87 2.23
C MET A 37 0.29 23.36 2.06
N THR A 38 1.35 22.58 1.94
CA THR A 38 1.28 21.12 1.87
C THR A 38 0.71 20.55 3.17
N ASP A 39 1.21 20.99 4.31
CA ASP A 39 0.74 20.54 5.61
C ASP A 39 -0.75 20.88 5.81
N LYS A 40 -1.15 22.13 5.53
CA LYS A 40 -2.54 22.57 5.67
C LYS A 40 -3.50 21.76 4.79
N VAL A 41 -3.18 21.61 3.52
CA VAL A 41 -4.05 20.89 2.57
C VAL A 41 -4.06 19.39 2.86
N GLY A 42 -2.93 18.79 3.22
CA GLY A 42 -2.87 17.40 3.63
C GLY A 42 -3.73 17.10 4.85
N HIS A 43 -3.68 17.97 5.86
CA HIS A 43 -4.52 17.85 7.05
C HIS A 43 -6.02 17.91 6.70
N LEU A 44 -6.45 18.88 5.91
CA LEU A 44 -7.85 19.00 5.47
C LEU A 44 -8.32 17.79 4.65
N LEU A 45 -7.44 17.22 3.82
CA LEU A 45 -7.74 15.98 3.10
C LEU A 45 -7.90 14.78 4.04
N ALA A 46 -7.08 14.69 5.10
CA ALA A 46 -7.23 13.65 6.12
C ALA A 46 -8.59 13.77 6.83
N GLU A 47 -8.99 14.97 7.22
CA GLU A 47 -10.30 15.22 7.80
C GLU A 47 -11.44 14.80 6.86
N GLN A 48 -11.38 15.20 5.58
CA GLN A 48 -12.37 14.80 4.57
C GLN A 48 -12.43 13.29 4.36
N ASN A 49 -11.29 12.61 4.33
CA ASN A 49 -11.25 11.15 4.20
C ASN A 49 -11.82 10.43 5.44
N GLY A 50 -11.85 11.08 6.60
CA GLY A 50 -12.50 10.61 7.81
C GLY A 50 -14.03 10.70 7.77
N ILE A 51 -14.61 11.43 6.82
CA ILE A 51 -16.05 11.59 6.65
C ILE A 51 -16.54 10.55 5.61
N PRO A 52 -17.65 9.82 5.86
CA PRO A 52 -18.22 8.91 4.88
C PRO A 52 -18.50 9.62 3.55
N PRO A 53 -18.21 8.98 2.40
CA PRO A 53 -18.46 9.59 1.09
C PRO A 53 -19.95 9.80 0.88
N ALA A 54 -20.31 10.90 0.22
CA ALA A 54 -21.68 11.13 -0.19
C ALA A 54 -22.08 10.15 -1.31
N ALA A 55 -23.38 9.84 -1.44
CA ALA A 55 -23.86 8.84 -2.39
C ALA A 55 -23.42 9.13 -3.84
N GLN A 56 -23.37 10.41 -4.24
CA GLN A 56 -22.91 10.83 -5.58
C GLN A 56 -21.40 10.65 -5.80
N GLU A 57 -20.62 10.43 -4.74
CA GLU A 57 -19.18 10.14 -4.82
C GLU A 57 -18.89 8.63 -4.93
N CYS A 58 -19.91 7.80 -4.74
CA CYS A 58 -19.82 6.36 -4.78
C CYS A 58 -20.15 5.83 -6.18
N ALA A 59 -19.35 4.91 -6.67
CA ALA A 59 -19.66 4.14 -7.86
C ALA A 59 -20.90 3.24 -7.58
N PRO A 60 -21.62 2.78 -8.62
CA PRO A 60 -22.68 1.79 -8.46
C PRO A 60 -22.20 0.55 -7.68
N PRO A 61 -23.09 -0.20 -7.00
CA PRO A 61 -22.70 -1.41 -6.27
C PRO A 61 -21.79 -2.33 -7.07
N ALA A 62 -20.71 -2.78 -6.46
CA ALA A 62 -19.75 -3.68 -7.07
C ALA A 62 -20.07 -5.13 -6.65
N ARG A 63 -20.07 -6.06 -7.62
CA ARG A 63 -20.13 -7.48 -7.31
C ARG A 63 -18.83 -7.97 -6.68
N ASP A 64 -17.72 -7.57 -7.26
CA ASP A 64 -16.38 -7.98 -6.85
C ASP A 64 -15.47 -6.75 -6.62
N LEU A 65 -14.72 -6.75 -5.54
CA LEU A 65 -13.67 -5.77 -5.27
C LEU A 65 -12.36 -6.45 -4.93
N ILE A 66 -11.26 -5.81 -5.32
CA ILE A 66 -9.92 -6.21 -4.93
C ILE A 66 -9.36 -5.13 -4.02
N ILE A 67 -8.82 -5.55 -2.87
CA ILE A 67 -8.16 -4.67 -1.90
C ILE A 67 -6.75 -5.17 -1.68
N GLN A 68 -5.77 -4.27 -1.73
CA GLN A 68 -4.39 -4.57 -1.41
C GLN A 68 -3.90 -3.64 -0.33
N VAL A 69 -3.32 -4.20 0.73
CA VAL A 69 -2.74 -3.42 1.85
C VAL A 69 -1.27 -3.78 1.98
N ASP A 70 -0.45 -2.75 2.07
CA ASP A 70 1.00 -2.91 2.32
C ASP A 70 1.52 -1.73 3.16
N GLY A 71 2.65 -1.93 3.82
CA GLY A 71 3.28 -0.98 4.71
C GLY A 71 4.62 -0.46 4.20
N GLY A 72 4.95 0.77 4.58
CA GLY A 72 6.24 1.36 4.32
C GLY A 72 6.82 2.05 5.54
N HIS A 73 8.11 1.82 5.85
CA HIS A 73 8.80 2.51 6.93
C HIS A 73 9.34 3.86 6.45
N ILE A 74 9.02 4.93 7.17
CA ILE A 74 9.46 6.31 6.89
C ILE A 74 10.49 6.71 7.95
N PRO A 75 11.67 7.23 7.57
CA PRO A 75 12.67 7.71 8.53
C PRO A 75 12.13 8.85 9.40
N ILE A 76 12.27 8.75 10.72
CA ILE A 76 11.75 9.73 11.69
C ILE A 76 12.81 10.76 12.08
N GLN A 77 12.37 11.97 12.46
CA GLN A 77 13.26 13.04 12.98
C GLN A 77 13.69 12.81 14.43
N GLU A 78 12.90 12.07 15.20
CA GLU A 78 13.16 11.79 16.61
C GLU A 78 14.34 10.81 16.75
N LYS A 79 15.24 11.09 17.71
CA LYS A 79 16.49 10.35 17.85
C LYS A 79 16.33 8.93 18.42
N GLU A 80 15.22 8.67 19.08
CA GLU A 80 14.95 7.41 19.79
C GLU A 80 14.46 6.28 18.87
N GLN A 81 13.89 6.62 17.73
CA GLN A 81 13.40 5.67 16.74
C GLN A 81 14.06 5.91 15.38
N ARG A 82 14.25 4.84 14.61
CA ARG A 82 14.80 4.94 13.25
C ARG A 82 13.75 5.28 12.20
N SER A 83 12.55 4.80 12.40
CA SER A 83 11.43 4.94 11.44
C SER A 83 10.11 4.63 12.11
N PHE A 84 9.03 5.09 11.49
CA PHE A 84 7.66 4.67 11.78
C PHE A 84 7.04 4.03 10.52
N GLU A 85 6.02 3.23 10.73
CA GLU A 85 5.27 2.60 9.65
C GLU A 85 4.15 3.52 9.16
N ALA A 86 3.98 3.60 7.84
CA ALA A 86 2.78 4.11 7.19
C ALA A 86 2.14 2.95 6.44
N LEU A 87 0.82 2.79 6.56
CA LEU A 87 0.05 1.78 5.83
C LEU A 87 -0.71 2.45 4.69
N SER A 88 -0.76 1.77 3.56
CA SER A 88 -1.54 2.18 2.40
C SER A 88 -2.41 1.05 1.90
N ALA A 89 -3.55 1.40 1.34
CA ALA A 89 -4.42 0.46 0.67
C ALA A 89 -4.83 0.98 -0.70
N VAL A 90 -5.02 0.06 -1.62
CA VAL A 90 -5.56 0.32 -2.96
C VAL A 90 -6.81 -0.53 -3.14
N VAL A 91 -7.91 0.11 -3.49
CA VAL A 91 -9.20 -0.53 -3.76
C VAL A 91 -9.57 -0.31 -5.20
N TYR A 92 -9.94 -1.37 -5.91
CA TYR A 92 -10.32 -1.31 -7.30
C TYR A 92 -11.22 -2.50 -7.69
N ARG A 93 -11.89 -2.37 -8.82
CA ARG A 93 -12.70 -3.43 -9.41
C ARG A 93 -11.84 -4.31 -10.32
N PRO A 94 -12.11 -5.62 -10.45
CA PRO A 94 -11.35 -6.50 -11.36
C PRO A 94 -11.30 -5.98 -12.80
N GLU A 95 -12.39 -5.43 -13.30
CA GLU A 95 -12.52 -4.86 -14.65
C GLU A 95 -11.70 -3.58 -14.87
N ALA A 96 -11.21 -2.95 -13.80
CA ALA A 96 -10.32 -1.79 -13.90
C ALA A 96 -8.88 -2.18 -14.29
N ILE A 97 -8.54 -3.48 -14.28
CA ILE A 97 -7.23 -3.96 -14.71
C ILE A 97 -7.18 -3.94 -16.24
N ARG A 98 -6.26 -3.16 -16.79
CA ARG A 98 -5.99 -3.07 -18.23
C ARG A 98 -4.64 -3.68 -18.56
N ILE A 99 -4.59 -4.47 -19.64
CA ILE A 99 -3.34 -4.98 -20.21
C ILE A 99 -2.79 -3.88 -21.12
N VAL A 100 -1.65 -3.32 -20.77
CA VAL A 100 -0.95 -2.31 -21.57
C VAL A 100 -0.06 -3.01 -22.61
N ASP A 101 0.68 -4.02 -22.18
CA ASP A 101 1.49 -4.90 -23.04
C ASP A 101 1.64 -6.30 -22.42
N LYS A 102 2.47 -7.14 -23.04
CA LYS A 102 2.70 -8.53 -22.60
C LYS A 102 3.14 -8.67 -21.14
N HIS A 103 3.83 -7.65 -20.60
CA HIS A 103 4.45 -7.68 -19.27
C HIS A 103 3.92 -6.59 -18.33
N HIS A 104 3.12 -5.67 -18.85
CA HIS A 104 2.63 -4.53 -18.09
C HIS A 104 1.10 -4.49 -18.03
N ARG A 105 0.59 -4.38 -16.83
CA ARG A 105 -0.83 -4.15 -16.51
C ARG A 105 -0.95 -2.90 -15.67
N GLU A 106 -2.01 -2.13 -15.86
CA GLU A 106 -2.31 -0.96 -15.03
C GLU A 106 -3.73 -1.02 -14.50
N ILE A 107 -3.97 -0.31 -13.40
CA ILE A 107 -5.29 -0.12 -12.84
C ILE A 107 -5.79 1.25 -13.31
N SER A 108 -6.78 1.25 -14.19
CA SER A 108 -7.31 2.47 -14.81
C SER A 108 -8.08 3.35 -13.83
N GLU A 109 -8.83 2.72 -12.92
CA GLU A 109 -9.63 3.36 -11.89
C GLU A 109 -9.43 2.66 -10.56
N LYS A 110 -9.17 3.45 -9.51
CA LYS A 110 -8.88 2.94 -8.16
C LYS A 110 -9.02 4.04 -7.13
N THR A 111 -9.25 3.65 -5.89
CA THR A 111 -9.11 4.52 -4.72
C THR A 111 -7.91 4.11 -3.90
N CYS A 112 -7.00 5.04 -3.67
CA CYS A 112 -5.83 4.88 -2.83
C CYS A 112 -6.07 5.59 -1.49
N VAL A 113 -5.82 4.91 -0.39
CA VAL A 113 -5.88 5.47 0.96
C VAL A 113 -4.60 5.17 1.70
N VAL A 114 -4.25 6.03 2.65
CA VAL A 114 -2.99 5.93 3.38
C VAL A 114 -3.14 6.57 4.75
N SER A 115 -2.42 6.06 5.74
CA SER A 115 -2.24 6.74 7.03
C SER A 115 -0.89 6.41 7.64
N ALA A 116 -0.28 7.42 8.23
CA ALA A 116 0.88 7.31 9.10
C ALA A 116 0.55 7.62 10.57
N GLN A 117 -0.72 7.79 10.91
CA GLN A 117 -1.17 8.14 12.25
C GLN A 117 -0.90 7.02 13.26
N ASP A 118 -0.56 7.42 14.49
CA ASP A 118 -0.35 6.49 15.62
C ASP A 118 -1.62 6.41 16.47
N ASP A 119 -2.64 5.82 15.89
CA ASP A 119 -4.00 5.79 16.43
C ASP A 119 -4.58 4.36 16.49
N ASN A 120 -3.74 3.38 16.69
CA ASN A 120 -4.11 1.97 16.69
C ASN A 120 -4.82 1.52 15.41
N LEU A 121 -4.35 2.02 14.26
CA LEU A 121 -4.87 1.74 12.91
C LEU A 121 -6.29 2.27 12.66
N GLN A 122 -6.80 3.17 13.49
CA GLN A 122 -8.17 3.65 13.37
C GLN A 122 -8.37 4.46 12.09
N SER A 123 -7.48 5.41 11.81
CA SER A 123 -7.56 6.23 10.58
C SER A 123 -7.50 5.39 9.33
N ILE A 124 -6.53 4.48 9.21
CA ILE A 124 -6.40 3.67 7.97
C ILE A 124 -7.59 2.73 7.77
N LYS A 125 -8.18 2.17 8.84
CA LYS A 125 -9.40 1.36 8.75
C LYS A 125 -10.59 2.19 8.25
N THR A 126 -10.78 3.38 8.81
CA THR A 126 -11.83 4.31 8.40
C THR A 126 -11.66 4.72 6.93
N PHE A 127 -10.45 5.13 6.54
CA PHE A 127 -10.16 5.53 5.16
C PHE A 127 -10.34 4.36 4.17
N LEU A 128 -9.97 3.14 4.57
CA LEU A 128 -10.18 1.95 3.74
C LEU A 128 -11.66 1.67 3.52
N ILE A 129 -12.50 1.71 4.58
CA ILE A 129 -13.94 1.53 4.45
C ILE A 129 -14.53 2.59 3.51
N HIS A 130 -14.18 3.86 3.73
CA HIS A 130 -14.69 4.96 2.87
C HIS A 130 -14.19 4.84 1.43
N GLY A 131 -12.93 4.45 1.23
CA GLY A 131 -12.38 4.19 -0.09
C GLY A 131 -13.06 3.02 -0.81
N ALA A 132 -13.43 1.97 -0.07
CA ALA A 132 -14.16 0.83 -0.61
C ALA A 132 -15.62 1.20 -0.95
N LEU A 133 -16.28 2.01 -0.12
CA LEU A 133 -17.61 2.55 -0.43
C LEU A 133 -17.61 3.37 -1.73
N LYS A 134 -16.60 4.20 -1.95
CA LYS A 134 -16.42 4.91 -3.23
C LYS A 134 -16.34 3.98 -4.43
N GLN A 135 -15.72 2.82 -4.28
CA GLN A 135 -15.61 1.79 -5.31
C GLN A 135 -16.86 0.90 -5.40
N GLY A 136 -17.92 1.20 -4.64
CA GLY A 136 -19.20 0.50 -4.70
C GLY A 136 -19.32 -0.69 -3.75
N LEU A 137 -18.54 -0.72 -2.64
CA LEU A 137 -18.70 -1.73 -1.59
C LEU A 137 -20.14 -1.73 -1.06
N CYS A 138 -20.74 -2.90 -0.98
CA CYS A 138 -22.05 -3.12 -0.38
C CYS A 138 -22.13 -4.51 0.26
N SER A 139 -23.23 -4.80 0.94
CA SER A 139 -23.45 -6.09 1.62
C SER A 139 -23.43 -7.32 0.71
N GLU A 140 -23.54 -7.15 -0.59
CA GLU A 140 -23.50 -8.23 -1.59
C GLU A 140 -22.14 -8.37 -2.28
N THR A 141 -21.18 -7.48 -1.98
CA THR A 141 -19.86 -7.46 -2.60
C THR A 141 -18.99 -8.63 -2.12
N HIS A 142 -18.32 -9.31 -3.05
CA HIS A 142 -17.25 -10.27 -2.75
C HIS A 142 -15.90 -9.56 -2.79
N VAL A 143 -15.17 -9.58 -1.68
CA VAL A 143 -13.88 -8.90 -1.57
C VAL A 143 -12.75 -9.91 -1.59
N THR A 144 -11.82 -9.76 -2.55
CA THR A 144 -10.51 -10.43 -2.55
C THR A 144 -9.46 -9.47 -1.98
N ALA A 145 -8.86 -9.82 -0.84
CA ALA A 145 -7.93 -8.99 -0.11
C ALA A 145 -6.52 -9.59 -0.09
N LEU A 146 -5.51 -8.82 -0.52
CA LEU A 146 -4.12 -9.26 -0.55
C LEU A 146 -3.26 -8.44 0.41
N ALA A 147 -2.33 -9.12 1.11
CA ALA A 147 -1.32 -8.48 1.94
C ALA A 147 -0.02 -9.29 1.98
N ASP A 148 1.05 -8.63 2.45
CA ASP A 148 2.40 -9.20 2.60
C ASP A 148 2.56 -10.18 3.77
N GLY A 149 1.52 -10.36 4.59
CA GLY A 149 1.54 -11.23 5.78
C GLY A 149 1.82 -10.51 7.10
N ALA A 150 1.93 -9.18 7.11
CA ALA A 150 2.04 -8.41 8.33
C ALA A 150 0.71 -8.37 9.10
N LYS A 151 0.78 -8.51 10.44
CA LYS A 151 -0.41 -8.55 11.30
C LYS A 151 -1.29 -7.32 11.16
N ASN A 152 -0.69 -6.13 11.04
CA ASN A 152 -1.42 -4.85 10.87
C ASN A 152 -2.21 -4.83 9.57
N CYS A 153 -1.64 -5.37 8.47
CA CYS A 153 -2.34 -5.46 7.19
C CYS A 153 -3.60 -6.32 7.30
N TRP A 154 -3.50 -7.49 7.94
CA TRP A 154 -4.68 -8.34 8.22
C TRP A 154 -5.71 -7.66 9.11
N THR A 155 -5.25 -6.93 10.14
CA THR A 155 -6.13 -6.17 11.03
C THR A 155 -6.89 -5.05 10.30
N VAL A 156 -6.24 -4.39 9.36
CA VAL A 156 -6.85 -3.34 8.51
C VAL A 156 -7.86 -3.96 7.54
N LEU A 157 -7.49 -5.04 6.85
CA LEU A 157 -8.38 -5.75 5.94
C LEU A 157 -9.62 -6.32 6.63
N GLY A 158 -9.47 -6.83 7.86
CA GLY A 158 -10.58 -7.35 8.66
C GLY A 158 -11.68 -6.32 8.96
N ALA A 159 -11.35 -5.01 8.89
CA ALA A 159 -12.34 -3.95 9.08
C ALA A 159 -13.42 -3.90 7.98
N ILE A 160 -13.17 -4.51 6.82
CA ILE A 160 -14.12 -4.59 5.69
C ILE A 160 -15.19 -5.66 5.91
N GLN A 161 -14.90 -6.69 6.71
CA GLN A 161 -15.80 -7.85 6.89
C GLN A 161 -17.27 -7.51 7.16
N PRO A 162 -17.63 -6.51 8.00
CA PRO A 162 -19.02 -6.18 8.27
C PRO A 162 -19.79 -5.56 7.09
N TYR A 163 -19.10 -5.14 6.04
CA TYR A 163 -19.64 -4.36 4.93
C TYR A 163 -19.76 -5.14 3.62
N CYS A 164 -19.36 -6.41 3.59
CA CYS A 164 -19.34 -7.23 2.37
C CYS A 164 -19.98 -8.61 2.60
N ALA A 165 -20.37 -9.29 1.52
CA ALA A 165 -20.87 -10.65 1.57
C ALA A 165 -19.78 -11.65 1.98
N THR A 166 -18.60 -11.52 1.38
CA THR A 166 -17.44 -12.37 1.67
C THR A 166 -16.14 -11.56 1.65
N LEU A 167 -15.22 -11.89 2.55
CA LEU A 167 -13.86 -11.37 2.56
C LEU A 167 -12.89 -12.55 2.46
N GLU A 168 -12.28 -12.73 1.28
CA GLU A 168 -11.24 -13.73 1.05
C GLU A 168 -9.86 -13.08 1.18
N CYS A 169 -9.16 -13.36 2.30
CA CYS A 169 -7.81 -12.86 2.55
C CYS A 169 -6.77 -13.83 1.97
N ILE A 170 -5.83 -13.31 1.18
CA ILE A 170 -4.83 -14.08 0.46
C ILE A 170 -3.43 -13.53 0.76
N LEU A 171 -2.52 -14.42 1.15
CA LEU A 171 -1.10 -14.09 1.24
C LEU A 171 -0.56 -13.85 -0.16
N ASP A 172 -0.04 -12.64 -0.40
CA ASP A 172 0.38 -12.22 -1.73
C ASP A 172 1.54 -13.07 -2.28
N TRP A 173 1.31 -13.70 -3.45
CA TRP A 173 2.30 -14.55 -4.11
C TRP A 173 3.61 -13.82 -4.45
N PHE A 174 3.55 -12.55 -4.79
CA PHE A 174 4.74 -11.75 -5.04
C PHE A 174 5.63 -11.64 -3.80
N HIS A 175 5.04 -11.40 -2.63
CA HIS A 175 5.78 -11.34 -1.35
C HIS A 175 6.32 -12.72 -0.93
N ILE A 176 5.59 -13.80 -1.17
CA ILE A 176 6.12 -15.17 -1.01
C ILE A 176 7.37 -15.32 -1.88
N GLY A 177 7.29 -14.98 -3.17
CA GLY A 177 8.42 -15.06 -4.10
C GLY A 177 9.64 -14.28 -3.61
N LYS A 178 9.46 -13.04 -3.16
CA LYS A 178 10.54 -12.20 -2.58
C LYS A 178 11.20 -12.84 -1.36
N LYS A 179 10.40 -13.46 -0.46
CA LYS A 179 10.93 -14.13 0.73
C LYS A 179 11.77 -15.35 0.36
N PHE A 180 11.30 -16.18 -0.58
CA PHE A 180 12.06 -17.31 -1.09
C PHE A 180 13.36 -16.87 -1.75
N GLN A 181 13.32 -15.85 -2.63
CA GLN A 181 14.50 -15.31 -3.29
C GLN A 181 15.54 -14.78 -2.28
N THR A 182 15.09 -14.10 -1.22
CA THR A 182 15.99 -13.59 -0.16
C THR A 182 16.74 -14.72 0.55
N VAL A 183 16.03 -15.84 0.82
CA VAL A 183 16.65 -17.02 1.47
C VAL A 183 17.57 -17.75 0.48
N GLN A 184 17.16 -17.93 -0.75
CA GLN A 184 17.97 -18.53 -1.81
C GLN A 184 19.31 -17.80 -1.99
N ASN A 185 19.28 -16.47 -2.07
CA ASN A 185 20.50 -15.66 -2.18
C ASN A 185 21.44 -15.82 -0.96
N ALA A 186 20.90 -16.12 0.21
CA ALA A 186 21.71 -16.34 1.43
C ALA A 186 22.24 -17.78 1.53
N LEU A 187 21.56 -18.76 0.99
CA LEU A 187 21.90 -20.19 1.07
C LEU A 187 22.77 -20.69 -0.10
N GLY A 188 22.79 -19.96 -1.21
CA GLY A 188 23.48 -20.37 -2.43
C GLY A 188 22.79 -21.49 -3.22
N GLU A 189 23.45 -21.97 -4.26
CA GLU A 189 22.90 -22.89 -5.26
C GLU A 189 22.55 -24.29 -4.71
N ALA A 190 23.27 -24.76 -3.70
CA ALA A 190 23.16 -26.13 -3.17
C ALA A 190 21.72 -26.49 -2.69
N LEU A 191 20.94 -25.53 -2.22
CA LEU A 191 19.58 -25.74 -1.71
C LEU A 191 18.48 -25.20 -2.63
N GLU A 192 18.84 -24.62 -3.76
CA GLU A 192 17.92 -23.98 -4.70
C GLU A 192 16.79 -24.92 -5.14
N ALA A 193 17.11 -26.10 -5.68
CA ALA A 193 16.11 -27.05 -6.15
C ALA A 193 15.15 -27.53 -5.03
N SER A 194 15.62 -27.54 -3.78
CA SER A 194 14.79 -27.95 -2.65
C SER A 194 13.87 -26.83 -2.19
N LEU A 195 14.35 -25.58 -2.19
CA LEU A 195 13.54 -24.38 -1.95
C LEU A 195 12.45 -24.24 -3.04
N GLU A 196 12.83 -24.40 -4.29
CA GLU A 196 11.89 -24.33 -5.42
C GLU A 196 10.78 -25.38 -5.28
N ARG A 197 11.11 -26.63 -4.92
CA ARG A 197 10.10 -27.66 -4.65
C ARG A 197 9.17 -27.29 -3.48
N ALA A 198 9.67 -26.63 -2.43
CA ALA A 198 8.82 -26.16 -1.33
C ALA A 198 7.91 -25.03 -1.78
N LYS A 199 8.41 -24.08 -2.58
CA LYS A 199 7.65 -22.98 -3.16
C LYS A 199 6.53 -23.47 -4.09
N TRP A 200 6.81 -24.50 -4.93
CA TRP A 200 5.78 -25.12 -5.78
C TRP A 200 4.69 -25.83 -4.99
N LYS A 201 4.97 -26.35 -3.79
CA LYS A 201 3.90 -26.85 -2.91
C LYS A 201 2.96 -25.74 -2.47
N LEU A 202 3.50 -24.56 -2.16
CA LEU A 202 2.67 -23.39 -1.84
C LEU A 202 1.84 -22.93 -3.04
N TRP A 203 2.41 -23.00 -4.27
CA TRP A 203 1.70 -22.66 -5.49
C TRP A 203 0.41 -23.47 -5.66
N HIS A 204 0.43 -24.74 -5.31
CA HIS A 204 -0.73 -25.62 -5.33
C HIS A 204 -1.52 -25.65 -4.01
N GLY A 205 -1.36 -24.69 -3.13
CA GLY A 205 -2.11 -24.57 -1.87
C GLY A 205 -1.71 -25.59 -0.79
N LYS A 206 -0.61 -26.33 -0.98
CA LYS A 206 -0.15 -27.39 -0.08
C LYS A 206 0.79 -26.85 1.00
N ALA A 207 0.26 -25.97 1.85
CA ALA A 207 1.07 -25.26 2.85
C ALA A 207 1.75 -26.20 3.85
N GLU A 208 1.05 -27.22 4.34
CA GLU A 208 1.61 -28.20 5.28
C GLU A 208 2.79 -28.99 4.66
N GLU A 209 2.65 -29.44 3.41
CA GLU A 209 3.74 -30.14 2.71
C GLU A 209 4.95 -29.21 2.49
N ALA A 210 4.71 -27.94 2.20
CA ALA A 210 5.77 -26.93 2.08
C ALA A 210 6.49 -26.71 3.40
N LEU A 211 5.76 -26.54 4.50
CA LEU A 211 6.31 -26.37 5.84
C LEU A 211 7.14 -27.59 6.27
N ALA A 212 6.66 -28.81 6.02
CA ALA A 212 7.43 -30.03 6.30
C ALA A 212 8.77 -30.05 5.54
N LYS A 213 8.79 -29.66 4.25
CA LYS A 213 10.02 -29.54 3.47
C LYS A 213 10.96 -28.45 4.02
N LEU A 214 10.43 -27.27 4.34
CA LEU A 214 11.22 -26.17 4.91
C LEU A 214 11.82 -26.54 6.27
N ALA A 215 11.08 -27.29 7.11
CA ALA A 215 11.57 -27.80 8.39
C ALA A 215 12.76 -28.77 8.20
N LEU A 216 12.64 -29.72 7.27
CA LEU A 216 13.75 -30.64 6.93
C LEU A 216 14.97 -29.88 6.46
N LEU A 217 14.81 -28.90 5.55
CA LEU A 217 15.92 -28.07 5.07
C LEU A 217 16.57 -27.31 6.21
N ARG A 218 15.79 -26.67 7.09
CA ARG A 218 16.27 -25.91 8.23
C ARG A 218 17.12 -26.78 9.17
N ASN A 219 16.69 -28.02 9.43
CA ASN A 219 17.40 -28.94 10.34
C ASN A 219 18.74 -29.41 9.79
N ASN A 220 18.94 -29.42 8.46
CA ASN A 220 20.16 -29.84 7.79
C ASN A 220 21.16 -28.67 7.61
N ILE A 221 20.80 -27.43 7.92
CA ILE A 221 21.69 -26.29 7.83
C ILE A 221 22.53 -26.20 9.10
N THR A 222 23.85 -26.20 8.95
CA THR A 222 24.81 -26.10 10.05
C THR A 222 25.26 -24.66 10.32
N ASP A 223 25.26 -23.79 9.32
CA ASP A 223 25.58 -22.37 9.46
C ASP A 223 24.43 -21.62 10.14
N GLU A 224 24.70 -20.99 11.28
CA GLU A 224 23.68 -20.32 12.09
C GLU A 224 23.05 -19.10 11.40
N ALA A 225 23.79 -18.37 10.56
CA ALA A 225 23.25 -17.22 9.84
C ALA A 225 22.27 -17.68 8.74
N GLN A 226 22.61 -18.72 8.00
CA GLN A 226 21.76 -19.36 7.01
C GLN A 226 20.52 -20.00 7.66
N LYS A 227 20.70 -20.70 8.77
CA LYS A 227 19.62 -21.31 9.55
C LYS A 227 18.63 -20.27 10.09
N SER A 228 19.13 -19.11 10.53
CA SER A 228 18.30 -17.99 10.95
C SER A 228 17.43 -17.47 9.78
N LYS A 229 17.97 -17.35 8.56
CA LYS A 229 17.20 -16.94 7.36
C LYS A 229 16.12 -17.96 7.00
N MET A 230 16.46 -19.27 7.02
CA MET A 230 15.50 -20.34 6.77
C MET A 230 14.40 -20.37 7.85
N THR A 231 14.75 -20.17 9.11
CA THR A 231 13.78 -20.07 10.22
C THR A 231 12.84 -18.88 10.02
N GLY A 232 13.35 -17.75 9.55
CA GLY A 232 12.54 -16.60 9.20
C GLY A 232 11.51 -16.89 8.11
N LEU A 233 11.90 -17.60 7.07
CA LEU A 233 10.99 -18.04 6.00
C LEU A 233 9.94 -19.04 6.54
N TYR A 234 10.38 -20.06 7.27
CA TYR A 234 9.49 -21.05 7.88
C TYR A 234 8.41 -20.37 8.73
N ASN A 235 8.81 -19.52 9.68
CA ASN A 235 7.92 -18.81 10.57
C ASN A 235 6.97 -17.85 9.83
N TYR A 236 7.42 -17.26 8.72
CA TYR A 236 6.58 -16.42 7.87
C TYR A 236 5.46 -17.23 7.22
N ILE A 237 5.76 -18.37 6.62
CA ILE A 237 4.77 -19.26 5.99
C ILE A 237 3.82 -19.85 7.05
N GLU A 238 4.36 -20.32 8.18
CA GLU A 238 3.58 -20.91 9.28
C GLU A 238 2.54 -19.93 9.84
N ARG A 239 2.94 -18.70 10.14
CA ARG A 239 2.03 -17.67 10.66
C ARG A 239 0.95 -17.25 9.69
N ASN A 240 1.20 -17.37 8.41
CA ASN A 240 0.28 -16.96 7.34
C ASN A 240 -0.39 -18.14 6.64
N GLN A 241 -0.29 -19.35 7.19
CA GLN A 241 -0.80 -20.59 6.56
C GLN A 241 -2.28 -20.50 6.20
N ALA A 242 -3.09 -19.86 7.03
CA ALA A 242 -4.54 -19.69 6.82
C ALA A 242 -4.89 -18.81 5.60
N TYR A 243 -3.94 -18.04 5.09
CA TYR A 243 -4.12 -17.13 3.95
C TYR A 243 -3.47 -17.67 2.66
N ILE A 244 -2.95 -18.90 2.69
CA ILE A 244 -2.38 -19.57 1.52
C ILE A 244 -3.50 -20.29 0.80
N VAL A 245 -3.68 -19.95 -0.47
CA VAL A 245 -4.70 -20.51 -1.36
C VAL A 245 -4.04 -21.36 -2.45
N ASN A 246 -4.81 -22.07 -3.26
CA ASN A 246 -4.31 -22.68 -4.49
C ASN A 246 -4.13 -21.59 -5.55
N TYR A 247 -2.89 -21.09 -5.69
CA TYR A 247 -2.54 -20.01 -6.64
C TYR A 247 -2.65 -20.49 -8.09
N ASP A 248 -2.40 -21.78 -8.36
CA ASP A 248 -2.52 -22.39 -9.68
C ASP A 248 -3.96 -22.36 -10.18
N GLU A 249 -4.91 -22.76 -9.35
CA GLU A 249 -6.34 -22.69 -9.66
C GLU A 249 -6.80 -21.24 -9.87
N ARG A 250 -6.31 -20.30 -9.05
CA ARG A 250 -6.63 -18.88 -9.21
C ARG A 250 -6.08 -18.30 -10.49
N ALA A 251 -4.83 -18.65 -10.84
CA ALA A 251 -4.19 -18.23 -12.08
C ALA A 251 -4.95 -18.76 -13.31
N THR A 252 -5.30 -20.03 -13.29
CA THR A 252 -6.10 -20.69 -14.34
C THR A 252 -7.49 -20.07 -14.48
N ALA A 253 -8.12 -19.71 -13.37
CA ALA A 253 -9.42 -19.03 -13.35
C ALA A 253 -9.33 -17.50 -13.57
N HIS A 254 -8.16 -16.96 -13.90
CA HIS A 254 -7.90 -15.52 -14.06
C HIS A 254 -8.30 -14.67 -12.86
N LYS A 255 -8.30 -15.23 -11.65
CA LYS A 255 -8.55 -14.53 -10.39
C LYS A 255 -7.27 -13.90 -9.85
N THR A 256 -7.40 -12.78 -9.15
CA THR A 256 -6.27 -12.09 -8.52
C THR A 256 -5.64 -12.92 -7.41
N TYR A 257 -4.31 -13.05 -7.41
CA TYR A 257 -3.51 -13.77 -6.42
C TYR A 257 -2.17 -13.08 -6.11
N THR A 258 -1.90 -11.96 -6.77
CA THR A 258 -0.65 -11.21 -6.64
C THR A 258 -0.90 -9.71 -6.69
N SER A 259 -0.16 -8.95 -5.88
CA SER A 259 -0.18 -7.49 -5.85
C SER A 259 0.61 -6.84 -6.98
N GLN A 260 1.28 -7.60 -7.83
CA GLN A 260 2.23 -7.09 -8.83
C GLN A 260 1.67 -5.93 -9.69
N VAL A 261 0.36 -5.93 -9.96
CA VAL A 261 -0.30 -4.83 -10.71
C VAL A 261 -0.39 -3.54 -9.91
N ALA A 262 -0.49 -3.61 -8.58
CA ALA A 262 -0.63 -2.45 -7.70
C ALA A 262 0.66 -2.12 -6.91
N GLU A 263 1.68 -2.97 -6.92
CA GLU A 263 2.92 -2.76 -6.16
C GLU A 263 3.64 -1.45 -6.54
N SER A 264 3.66 -1.12 -7.83
CA SER A 264 4.22 0.16 -8.31
C SER A 264 3.52 1.37 -7.68
N HIS A 265 2.25 1.23 -7.27
CA HIS A 265 1.49 2.32 -6.66
C HIS A 265 1.85 2.53 -5.20
N ILE A 266 2.01 1.44 -4.43
CA ILE A 266 2.40 1.50 -3.01
C ILE A 266 3.83 2.02 -2.88
N ASP A 267 4.76 1.50 -3.68
CA ASP A 267 6.14 2.01 -3.74
C ASP A 267 6.17 3.49 -4.16
N THR A 268 5.33 3.87 -5.11
CA THR A 268 5.20 5.27 -5.54
C THR A 268 4.61 6.14 -4.44
N LEU A 269 3.54 5.72 -3.76
CA LEU A 269 2.89 6.51 -2.73
C LEU A 269 3.83 6.86 -1.58
N ILE A 270 4.50 5.87 -0.99
CA ILE A 270 5.31 6.03 0.22
C ILE A 270 6.78 6.25 -0.14
N ASN A 271 7.41 5.31 -0.85
CA ASN A 271 8.86 5.26 -0.97
C ASN A 271 9.44 6.36 -1.85
N ALA A 272 8.77 6.71 -2.95
CA ALA A 272 9.28 7.69 -3.90
C ALA A 272 9.56 9.05 -3.25
N ARG A 273 8.68 9.54 -2.37
CA ARG A 273 8.83 10.83 -1.70
C ARG A 273 9.58 10.74 -0.38
N HIS A 274 9.37 9.67 0.40
CA HIS A 274 9.84 9.59 1.77
C HIS A 274 11.17 8.82 1.92
N LYS A 275 11.53 7.95 0.95
CA LYS A 275 12.76 7.15 1.01
C LYS A 275 13.74 7.45 -0.13
N LYS A 276 13.26 7.45 -1.39
CA LYS A 276 14.13 7.49 -2.57
C LYS A 276 14.67 8.89 -2.87
N THR A 277 13.89 9.93 -2.56
CA THR A 277 14.25 11.32 -2.86
C THR A 277 14.91 11.96 -1.64
N ARG A 278 16.24 11.80 -1.52
CA ARG A 278 17.08 12.32 -0.44
C ARG A 278 16.67 11.81 0.95
N LYS A 279 17.55 11.32 1.74
CA LYS A 279 17.38 10.81 3.13
C LYS A 279 16.77 11.86 4.07
N MET A 280 15.53 12.28 3.80
CA MET A 280 14.80 13.20 4.66
C MET A 280 14.26 12.43 5.86
N GLN A 281 14.37 13.06 7.01
CA GLN A 281 13.69 12.63 8.22
C GLN A 281 12.39 13.41 8.35
N TRP A 282 11.35 12.75 8.84
CA TRP A 282 10.00 13.27 8.86
C TRP A 282 9.43 13.28 10.28
N SER A 283 8.64 14.31 10.60
CA SER A 283 7.63 14.16 11.65
C SER A 283 6.51 13.25 11.12
N ARG A 284 5.87 12.48 11.98
CA ARG A 284 4.75 11.60 11.59
C ARG A 284 3.62 12.40 10.92
N GLU A 285 3.20 13.51 11.54
CA GLU A 285 2.20 14.41 10.98
C GLU A 285 2.58 14.99 9.60
N GLY A 286 3.80 15.50 9.46
CA GLY A 286 4.27 16.04 8.17
C GLY A 286 4.34 14.99 7.05
N ALA A 287 4.69 13.75 7.40
CA ALA A 287 4.65 12.64 6.44
C ALA A 287 3.21 12.29 6.07
N ASP A 288 2.31 12.18 7.04
CA ASP A 288 0.89 11.88 6.81
C ASP A 288 0.26 12.91 5.88
N ASN A 289 0.46 14.21 6.13
CA ASN A 289 -0.05 15.28 5.29
C ASN A 289 0.40 15.17 3.81
N VAL A 290 1.67 14.85 3.58
CA VAL A 290 2.19 14.59 2.23
C VAL A 290 1.54 13.35 1.62
N LEU A 291 1.36 12.29 2.40
CA LEU A 291 0.76 11.05 1.94
C LEU A 291 -0.71 11.23 1.52
N GLN A 292 -1.50 12.02 2.26
CA GLN A 292 -2.90 12.32 1.90
C GLN A 292 -3.00 12.97 0.51
N ILE A 293 -2.15 13.95 0.22
CA ILE A 293 -2.11 14.58 -1.11
C ILE A 293 -1.74 13.54 -2.17
N ARG A 294 -0.72 12.72 -1.92
CA ARG A 294 -0.26 11.69 -2.87
C ARG A 294 -1.32 10.63 -3.14
N ALA A 295 -2.04 10.18 -2.11
CA ALA A 295 -3.14 9.23 -2.27
C ALA A 295 -4.28 9.82 -3.12
N THR A 296 -4.65 11.09 -2.87
CA THR A 296 -5.65 11.81 -3.66
C THR A 296 -5.23 11.95 -5.13
N MET A 297 -3.95 12.26 -5.38
CA MET A 297 -3.41 12.31 -6.74
C MET A 297 -3.42 10.94 -7.43
N ALA A 298 -3.04 9.88 -6.70
CA ALA A 298 -3.01 8.51 -7.22
C ALA A 298 -4.42 7.96 -7.52
N SER A 299 -5.43 8.42 -6.78
CA SER A 299 -6.84 8.15 -7.03
C SER A 299 -7.43 8.96 -8.19
N LYS A 300 -6.66 9.87 -8.78
CA LYS A 300 -7.11 10.83 -9.81
C LYS A 300 -8.21 11.79 -9.32
N GLU A 301 -8.37 11.94 -8.01
CA GLU A 301 -9.36 12.82 -7.38
C GLU A 301 -8.81 14.23 -7.04
N TRP A 302 -7.56 14.54 -7.42
CA TRP A 302 -6.85 15.74 -6.97
C TRP A 302 -7.59 17.04 -7.31
N VAL A 303 -8.07 17.19 -8.54
CA VAL A 303 -8.69 18.45 -8.99
C VAL A 303 -10.00 18.71 -8.23
N SER A 304 -10.89 17.74 -8.14
CA SER A 304 -12.18 17.88 -7.44
C SER A 304 -11.99 18.08 -5.94
N LYS A 305 -11.16 17.27 -5.30
CA LYS A 305 -10.89 17.38 -3.87
C LYS A 305 -10.12 18.65 -3.51
N TRP A 306 -9.18 19.10 -4.34
CA TRP A 306 -8.52 20.39 -4.15
C TRP A 306 -9.51 21.55 -4.12
N GLN A 307 -10.44 21.59 -5.07
CA GLN A 307 -11.45 22.64 -5.13
C GLN A 307 -12.34 22.64 -3.89
N SER A 308 -12.90 21.51 -3.50
CA SER A 308 -13.74 21.40 -2.30
C SER A 308 -12.98 21.76 -1.03
N THR A 309 -11.72 21.30 -0.88
CA THR A 309 -10.87 21.58 0.27
C THR A 309 -10.55 23.08 0.39
N VAL A 310 -10.20 23.73 -0.73
CA VAL A 310 -9.89 25.17 -0.73
C VAL A 310 -11.14 25.99 -0.45
N LEU A 311 -12.28 25.65 -1.05
CA LEU A 311 -13.56 26.35 -0.80
C LEU A 311 -13.98 26.22 0.66
N SER A 312 -13.90 25.01 1.22
CA SER A 312 -14.17 24.79 2.65
C SER A 312 -13.25 25.61 3.55
N ALA A 313 -11.94 25.64 3.26
CA ALA A 313 -10.96 26.41 4.03
C ALA A 313 -11.16 27.94 3.96
N LEU A 314 -11.81 28.42 2.89
CA LEU A 314 -12.15 29.84 2.71
C LEU A 314 -13.52 30.21 3.31
N GLY A 315 -14.26 29.24 3.86
CA GLY A 315 -15.62 29.46 4.36
C GLY A 315 -16.64 29.77 3.25
N ALA A 316 -16.29 29.49 2.00
CA ALA A 316 -17.19 29.64 0.88
C ALA A 316 -18.09 28.38 0.81
N THR A 317 -19.38 28.55 1.12
CA THR A 317 -20.39 27.53 0.82
C THR A 317 -20.56 27.49 -0.70
N ALA A 318 -20.46 26.28 -1.25
CA ALA A 318 -20.74 26.02 -2.66
C ALA A 318 -22.23 26.20 -2.96
#